data_8bcc038fb3492fbf8e46c10873d8ac15
#
_entry.id   8bcc038fb3492fbf8e46c10873d8ac15
#
_cell.length_a   1.000
_cell.length_b   1.000
_cell.length_c   1.000
_cell.angle_alpha   90.00
_cell.angle_beta   90.00
_cell.angle_gamma   90.00
#
_symmetry.space_group_name_H-M   'P 1'
#
loop_
_entity.id
_entity.type
_entity.pdbx_description
1 polymer ?
#
loop_
_entity_poly.entity_id
_entity_poly.type
_entity_poly.pdbx_seq_one_letter_code
_entity_poly.pdbx_strand_id
1 'polypeptide(L)'
;MTQKKKKWGDRPDAVWLKDIPSMNRIMPGIMPNRADNEAYISVDVDYAPLKAYVEKKNEGCDPADKYTFFHVICAAVGKAFVLRPRMNRFICNRKLYQRDKITIGFTVKKKFDDKAEEALALFTYDEKETMDSFHEKIFKVIHSTKSDTEVDTSTGTMDFLSKLPQWLINLLVDIVLWLDKRGWVPQSIVGSDPNH
;
A
#
# COMPACT_ATOMS: atom_id res chain seq x y z
N MET A 1 -9.57 -2.14 14.15
CA MET A 1 -8.50 -2.88 14.88
C MET A 1 -8.01 -2.06 16.05
N THR A 2 -7.97 -2.62 17.26
CA THR A 2 -7.49 -1.92 18.46
C THR A 2 -5.97 -1.78 18.36
N GLN A 3 -5.44 -0.57 18.39
CA GLN A 3 -3.99 -0.33 18.41
C GLN A 3 -3.39 -0.98 19.68
N LYS A 4 -2.66 -2.06 19.51
CA LYS A 4 -1.91 -2.67 20.61
C LYS A 4 -0.76 -1.75 20.99
N LYS A 5 -0.55 -1.58 22.30
CA LYS A 5 0.61 -0.86 22.83
C LYS A 5 1.90 -1.47 22.29
N LYS A 6 2.70 -0.67 21.58
CA LYS A 6 3.97 -1.11 20.97
C LYS A 6 4.94 -1.61 22.03
N LYS A 7 5.64 -2.71 21.71
CA LYS A 7 6.64 -3.35 22.58
C LYS A 7 8.02 -3.23 21.93
N TRP A 8 9.05 -3.50 22.72
CA TRP A 8 10.41 -3.52 22.20
C TRP A 8 10.57 -4.52 21.03
N GLY A 9 11.09 -4.04 19.92
CA GLY A 9 11.25 -4.79 18.67
C GLY A 9 10.10 -4.65 17.69
N ASP A 10 9.00 -3.96 18.07
CA ASP A 10 7.94 -3.59 17.14
C ASP A 10 8.39 -2.43 16.24
N ARG A 11 7.84 -2.38 15.03
CA ARG A 11 8.01 -1.25 14.11
C ARG A 11 6.95 -0.18 14.35
N PRO A 12 7.15 1.07 13.89
CA PRO A 12 6.13 2.12 13.99
C PRO A 12 4.80 1.73 13.34
N ASP A 13 4.84 0.97 12.24
CA ASP A 13 3.71 0.57 11.39
C ASP A 13 3.21 -0.85 11.61
N ALA A 14 3.94 -1.67 12.42
CA ALA A 14 3.67 -3.09 12.54
C ALA A 14 4.10 -3.69 13.89
N VAL A 15 3.52 -4.82 14.23
CA VAL A 15 3.84 -5.58 15.44
C VAL A 15 4.66 -6.82 15.08
N TRP A 16 5.78 -7.03 15.76
CA TRP A 16 6.59 -8.24 15.61
C TRP A 16 5.87 -9.48 16.16
N LEU A 17 5.70 -10.48 15.32
CA LEU A 17 5.10 -11.77 15.69
C LEU A 17 6.17 -12.70 16.25
N LYS A 18 6.24 -12.82 17.57
CA LYS A 18 7.22 -13.65 18.28
C LYS A 18 6.75 -15.09 18.47
N ASP A 19 5.44 -15.25 18.69
CA ASP A 19 4.80 -16.54 18.91
C ASP A 19 4.17 -17.03 17.60
N ILE A 20 4.99 -17.68 16.78
CA ILE A 20 4.63 -18.22 15.46
C ILE A 20 5.20 -19.64 15.32
N PRO A 21 4.58 -20.49 14.47
CA PRO A 21 5.10 -21.81 14.16
C PRO A 21 6.58 -21.77 13.74
N SER A 22 7.36 -22.78 14.15
CA SER A 22 8.81 -22.85 13.91
C SER A 22 9.17 -22.72 12.43
N MET A 23 8.39 -23.30 11.53
CA MET A 23 8.60 -23.16 10.07
C MET A 23 8.53 -21.70 9.63
N ASN A 24 7.50 -20.95 10.05
CA ASN A 24 7.35 -19.52 9.69
C ASN A 24 8.48 -18.64 10.28
N ARG A 25 9.14 -19.13 11.34
CA ARG A 25 10.28 -18.44 11.95
C ARG A 25 11.59 -18.69 11.21
N ILE A 26 11.75 -19.90 10.62
CA ILE A 26 12.97 -20.33 9.94
C ILE A 26 12.95 -19.90 8.47
N MET A 27 11.81 -20.00 7.79
CA MET A 27 11.69 -19.73 6.35
C MET A 27 12.27 -18.39 5.89
N PRO A 28 12.11 -17.26 6.62
CA PRO A 28 12.75 -15.99 6.22
C PRO A 28 14.27 -16.00 6.22
N GLY A 29 14.88 -17.00 6.89
CA GLY A 29 16.32 -17.20 6.88
C GLY A 29 16.80 -18.08 5.72
N ILE A 30 15.98 -19.04 5.30
CA ILE A 30 16.27 -19.97 4.21
C ILE A 30 15.99 -19.32 2.85
N MET A 31 14.90 -18.54 2.76
CA MET A 31 14.45 -17.85 1.55
C MET A 31 14.47 -16.33 1.81
N PRO A 32 15.65 -15.69 1.74
CA PRO A 32 15.81 -14.29 2.13
C PRO A 32 15.27 -13.27 1.11
N ASN A 33 15.16 -13.67 -0.16
CA ASN A 33 14.70 -12.80 -1.22
C ASN A 33 13.20 -12.97 -1.47
N ARG A 34 12.54 -11.90 -1.91
CA ARG A 34 11.12 -11.95 -2.26
C ARG A 34 10.84 -12.99 -3.35
N ALA A 35 11.67 -13.02 -4.38
CA ALA A 35 11.52 -13.95 -5.51
C ALA A 35 11.55 -15.43 -5.11
N ASP A 36 12.23 -15.78 -4.03
CA ASP A 36 12.31 -17.17 -3.55
C ASP A 36 10.96 -17.70 -3.04
N ASN A 37 10.05 -16.79 -2.69
CA ASN A 37 8.75 -17.09 -2.08
C ASN A 37 7.55 -16.68 -2.95
N GLU A 38 7.76 -16.22 -4.18
CA GLU A 38 6.67 -15.82 -5.05
C GLU A 38 5.94 -17.05 -5.60
N ALA A 39 4.60 -17.03 -5.49
CA ALA A 39 3.72 -18.01 -6.10
C ALA A 39 2.65 -17.29 -6.93
N TYR A 40 2.46 -17.72 -8.16
CA TYR A 40 1.48 -17.16 -9.08
C TYR A 40 0.29 -18.09 -9.19
N ILE A 41 -0.90 -17.56 -8.91
CA ILE A 41 -2.16 -18.29 -9.03
C ILE A 41 -3.08 -17.46 -9.92
N SER A 42 -3.57 -18.05 -11.01
CA SER A 42 -4.57 -17.44 -11.88
C SER A 42 -5.93 -18.03 -11.58
N VAL A 43 -6.93 -17.17 -11.41
CA VAL A 43 -8.32 -17.56 -11.19
C VAL A 43 -9.20 -16.76 -12.12
N ASP A 44 -10.01 -17.46 -12.91
CA ASP A 44 -11.00 -16.83 -13.78
C ASP A 44 -12.24 -16.45 -12.96
N VAL A 45 -12.71 -15.23 -13.15
CA VAL A 45 -13.90 -14.70 -12.48
C VAL A 45 -14.94 -14.33 -13.55
N ASP A 46 -16.20 -14.72 -13.33
CA ASP A 46 -17.28 -14.32 -14.22
C ASP A 46 -17.47 -12.80 -14.20
N TYR A 47 -17.32 -12.21 -15.37
CA TYR A 47 -17.41 -10.77 -15.56
C TYR A 47 -18.86 -10.25 -15.57
N ALA A 48 -19.83 -11.07 -15.98
CA ALA A 48 -21.20 -10.62 -16.18
C ALA A 48 -21.87 -10.09 -14.89
N PRO A 49 -21.79 -10.78 -13.73
CA PRO A 49 -22.33 -10.26 -12.49
C PRO A 49 -21.64 -8.97 -12.01
N LEU A 50 -20.31 -8.86 -12.23
CA LEU A 50 -19.55 -7.67 -11.86
C LEU A 50 -19.98 -6.47 -12.71
N LYS A 51 -20.16 -6.68 -14.02
CA LYS A 51 -20.65 -5.65 -14.95
C LYS A 51 -22.04 -5.17 -14.54
N ALA A 52 -22.98 -6.09 -14.33
CA ALA A 52 -24.34 -5.75 -13.90
C ALA A 52 -24.36 -4.97 -12.58
N TYR A 53 -23.50 -5.32 -11.63
CA TYR A 53 -23.37 -4.58 -10.37
C TYR A 53 -22.90 -3.14 -10.59
N VAL A 54 -21.85 -2.94 -11.40
CA VAL A 54 -21.30 -1.60 -11.69
C VAL A 54 -22.31 -0.77 -12.46
N GLU A 55 -23.01 -1.33 -13.44
CA GLU A 55 -24.05 -0.65 -14.21
C GLU A 55 -25.18 -0.17 -13.28
N LYS A 56 -25.69 -1.08 -12.43
CA LYS A 56 -26.72 -0.72 -11.42
C LYS A 56 -26.28 0.38 -10.47
N LYS A 57 -25.02 0.35 -10.02
CA LYS A 57 -24.47 1.42 -9.14
C LYS A 57 -24.35 2.77 -9.84
N ASN A 58 -24.18 2.74 -11.17
CA ASN A 58 -24.05 3.95 -11.98
C ASN A 58 -25.39 4.52 -12.47
N GLU A 59 -26.52 3.87 -12.19
CA GLU A 59 -27.84 4.40 -12.51
C GLU A 59 -28.08 5.72 -11.77
N GLY A 60 -28.21 6.82 -12.52
CA GLY A 60 -28.43 8.16 -11.96
C GLY A 60 -27.18 8.85 -11.39
N CYS A 61 -26.00 8.27 -11.50
CA CYS A 61 -24.75 8.92 -11.08
C CYS A 61 -24.28 9.97 -12.10
N ASP A 62 -23.64 11.04 -11.59
CA ASP A 62 -22.93 11.99 -12.43
C ASP A 62 -21.83 11.27 -13.24
N PRO A 63 -21.63 11.61 -14.53
CA PRO A 63 -20.54 11.05 -15.33
C PRO A 63 -19.15 11.17 -14.71
N ALA A 64 -18.92 12.19 -13.88
CA ALA A 64 -17.65 12.40 -13.20
C ALA A 64 -17.46 11.51 -11.97
N ASP A 65 -18.55 10.97 -11.40
CA ASP A 65 -18.55 10.21 -10.12
C ASP A 65 -18.95 8.73 -10.33
N LYS A 66 -18.60 8.17 -11.47
CA LYS A 66 -18.96 6.79 -11.80
C LYS A 66 -18.08 5.76 -11.09
N TYR A 67 -18.75 4.70 -10.63
CA TYR A 67 -18.10 3.48 -10.18
C TYR A 67 -17.43 2.77 -11.37
N THR A 68 -16.25 2.27 -11.14
CA THR A 68 -15.49 1.48 -12.12
C THR A 68 -15.18 0.09 -11.56
N PHE A 69 -14.80 -0.84 -12.42
CA PHE A 69 -14.32 -2.15 -11.98
C PHE A 69 -13.13 -2.05 -11.02
N PHE A 70 -12.27 -1.06 -11.21
CA PHE A 70 -11.15 -0.79 -10.32
C PHE A 70 -11.61 -0.57 -8.87
N HIS A 71 -12.64 0.25 -8.64
CA HIS A 71 -13.19 0.48 -7.31
C HIS A 71 -13.68 -0.81 -6.66
N VAL A 72 -14.40 -1.64 -7.42
CA VAL A 72 -14.95 -2.91 -6.91
C VAL A 72 -13.82 -3.91 -6.59
N ILE A 73 -12.82 -4.01 -7.45
CA ILE A 73 -11.67 -4.90 -7.23
C ILE A 73 -10.88 -4.46 -5.99
N CYS A 74 -10.58 -3.17 -5.86
CA CYS A 74 -9.86 -2.64 -4.70
C CYS A 74 -10.65 -2.85 -3.40
N ALA A 75 -11.98 -2.63 -3.43
CA ALA A 75 -12.83 -2.90 -2.28
C ALA A 75 -12.84 -4.39 -1.90
N ALA A 76 -12.91 -5.28 -2.89
CA ALA A 76 -12.86 -6.73 -2.68
C ALA A 76 -11.52 -7.16 -2.08
N VAL A 77 -10.40 -6.62 -2.58
CA VAL A 77 -9.06 -6.87 -2.02
C VAL A 77 -8.97 -6.36 -0.58
N GLY A 78 -9.41 -5.13 -0.31
CA GLY A 78 -9.46 -4.59 1.05
C GLY A 78 -10.28 -5.47 2.00
N LYS A 79 -11.45 -5.92 1.56
CA LYS A 79 -12.31 -6.84 2.33
C LYS A 79 -11.64 -8.19 2.56
N ALA A 80 -10.90 -8.71 1.57
CA ALA A 80 -10.15 -9.96 1.73
C ALA A 80 -9.09 -9.85 2.84
N PHE A 81 -8.38 -8.72 2.94
CA PHE A 81 -7.42 -8.47 4.03
C PHE A 81 -8.10 -8.39 5.40
N VAL A 82 -9.30 -7.81 5.49
CA VAL A 82 -10.10 -7.81 6.72
C VAL A 82 -10.47 -9.24 7.13
N LEU A 83 -10.97 -10.05 6.19
CA LEU A 83 -11.39 -11.43 6.43
C LEU A 83 -10.21 -12.38 6.66
N ARG A 84 -9.04 -12.05 6.15
CA ARG A 84 -7.81 -12.85 6.23
C ARG A 84 -6.63 -12.01 6.72
N PRO A 85 -6.59 -11.62 8.00
CA PRO A 85 -5.55 -10.71 8.53
C PRO A 85 -4.12 -11.22 8.34
N ARG A 86 -3.93 -12.54 8.17
CA ARG A 86 -2.61 -13.12 7.88
C ARG A 86 -2.04 -12.67 6.54
N MET A 87 -2.86 -12.24 5.59
CA MET A 87 -2.41 -11.70 4.31
C MET A 87 -1.73 -10.33 4.47
N ASN A 88 -2.05 -9.59 5.55
CA ASN A 88 -1.46 -8.30 5.86
C ASN A 88 -0.21 -8.43 6.75
N ARG A 89 0.70 -9.33 6.36
CA ARG A 89 1.98 -9.59 7.02
C ARG A 89 3.12 -9.37 6.05
N PHE A 90 4.26 -9.00 6.60
CA PHE A 90 5.48 -8.86 5.81
C PHE A 90 6.70 -9.32 6.62
N ILE A 91 7.80 -9.52 5.90
CA ILE A 91 9.08 -9.92 6.49
C ILE A 91 10.04 -8.75 6.38
N CYS A 92 10.62 -8.35 7.51
CA CYS A 92 11.69 -7.37 7.56
C CYS A 92 12.79 -7.88 8.48
N ASN A 93 14.04 -7.81 8.03
CA ASN A 93 15.20 -8.29 8.78
C ASN A 93 15.01 -9.72 9.35
N ARG A 94 14.51 -10.64 8.51
CA ARG A 94 14.22 -12.05 8.85
C ARG A 94 13.18 -12.24 9.97
N LYS A 95 12.37 -11.24 10.25
CA LYS A 95 11.30 -11.27 11.25
C LYS A 95 9.96 -11.06 10.58
N LEU A 96 8.94 -11.77 11.04
CA LEU A 96 7.58 -11.65 10.55
C LEU A 96 6.83 -10.59 11.35
N TYR A 97 6.21 -9.64 10.64
CA TYR A 97 5.44 -8.55 11.21
C TYR A 97 4.00 -8.60 10.73
N GLN A 98 3.08 -8.17 11.59
CA GLN A 98 1.69 -7.90 11.25
C GLN A 98 1.50 -6.40 11.13
N ARG A 99 1.05 -5.91 9.96
CA ARG A 99 0.73 -4.49 9.78
C ARG A 99 -0.44 -4.07 10.66
N ASP A 100 -0.39 -2.84 11.17
CA ASP A 100 -1.45 -2.27 11.99
C ASP A 100 -2.65 -1.80 11.15
N LYS A 101 -2.40 -1.39 9.91
CA LYS A 101 -3.39 -0.86 8.99
C LYS A 101 -3.39 -1.65 7.68
N ILE A 102 -4.52 -1.66 7.00
CA ILE A 102 -4.63 -2.15 5.63
C ILE A 102 -4.49 -0.92 4.73
N THR A 103 -3.35 -0.79 4.05
CA THR A 103 -3.09 0.31 3.13
C THR A 103 -3.09 -0.21 1.71
N ILE A 104 -3.83 0.43 0.82
CA ILE A 104 -3.86 0.13 -0.62
C ILE A 104 -3.23 1.31 -1.34
N GLY A 105 -2.26 1.03 -2.20
CA GLY A 105 -1.58 2.03 -3.01
C GLY A 105 -1.73 1.74 -4.50
N PHE A 106 -1.87 2.80 -5.28
CA PHE A 106 -1.89 2.75 -6.73
C PHE A 106 -1.33 4.05 -7.33
N THR A 107 -0.82 3.96 -8.54
CA THR A 107 -0.32 5.13 -9.27
C THR A 107 -1.44 5.82 -10.03
N VAL A 108 -1.42 7.14 -10.02
CA VAL A 108 -2.36 8.00 -10.76
C VAL A 108 -1.56 8.88 -11.70
N LYS A 109 -1.87 8.85 -13.00
CA LYS A 109 -1.35 9.84 -13.95
C LYS A 109 -2.06 11.17 -13.76
N LYS A 110 -1.30 12.24 -13.55
CA LYS A 110 -1.84 13.61 -13.41
C LYS A 110 -2.53 14.10 -14.68
N LYS A 111 -1.99 13.74 -15.86
CA LYS A 111 -2.55 14.05 -17.19
C LYS A 111 -2.53 12.80 -18.06
N PHE A 112 -3.42 12.76 -19.04
CA PHE A 112 -3.49 11.66 -20.03
C PHE A 112 -2.46 11.93 -21.15
N ASP A 113 -1.16 11.90 -20.80
CA ASP A 113 -0.04 12.10 -21.69
C ASP A 113 1.06 11.08 -21.34
N ASP A 114 1.84 10.63 -22.32
CA ASP A 114 2.93 9.67 -22.12
C ASP A 114 4.06 10.23 -21.24
N LYS A 115 4.22 11.55 -21.22
CA LYS A 115 5.20 12.28 -20.40
C LYS A 115 4.65 12.80 -19.08
N ALA A 116 3.37 12.48 -18.76
CA ALA A 116 2.76 12.97 -17.53
C ALA A 116 3.40 12.34 -16.31
N GLU A 117 3.61 13.16 -15.29
CA GLU A 117 4.04 12.70 -13.98
C GLU A 117 3.03 11.72 -13.38
N GLU A 118 3.57 10.68 -12.78
CA GLU A 118 2.81 9.70 -12.01
C GLU A 118 2.92 10.06 -10.53
N ALA A 119 1.79 10.07 -9.84
CA ALA A 119 1.75 10.29 -8.41
C ALA A 119 1.20 9.05 -7.71
N LEU A 120 1.76 8.74 -6.55
CA LEU A 120 1.35 7.63 -5.73
C LEU A 120 0.14 8.04 -4.87
N ALA A 121 -0.97 7.36 -5.07
CA ALA A 121 -2.16 7.51 -4.25
C ALA A 121 -2.22 6.40 -3.21
N LEU A 122 -2.30 6.77 -1.93
CA LEU A 122 -2.38 5.86 -0.80
C LEU A 122 -3.65 6.11 0.00
N PHE A 123 -4.33 5.05 0.38
CA PHE A 123 -5.45 5.16 1.31
C PHE A 123 -5.51 3.96 2.26
N THR A 124 -6.04 4.19 3.45
CA THR A 124 -6.26 3.16 4.46
C THR A 124 -7.67 2.58 4.31
N TYR A 125 -7.77 1.26 4.18
CA TYR A 125 -9.03 0.54 4.16
C TYR A 125 -9.51 0.25 5.58
N ASP A 126 -10.76 0.58 5.89
CA ASP A 126 -11.36 0.35 7.20
C ASP A 126 -12.15 -0.96 7.21
N GLU A 127 -12.21 -1.61 8.37
CA GLU A 127 -12.97 -2.85 8.58
C GLU A 127 -14.46 -2.70 8.28
N LYS A 128 -15.01 -1.51 8.57
CA LYS A 128 -16.42 -1.16 8.40
C LYS A 128 -16.73 -0.50 7.06
N GLU A 129 -15.76 -0.46 6.16
CA GLU A 129 -15.91 0.21 4.87
C GLU A 129 -17.05 -0.42 4.06
N THR A 130 -17.92 0.43 3.54
CA THR A 130 -18.93 0.09 2.54
C THR A 130 -18.41 0.42 1.15
N MET A 131 -19.06 -0.10 0.11
CA MET A 131 -18.67 0.23 -1.26
C MET A 131 -18.79 1.73 -1.55
N ASP A 132 -19.79 2.39 -0.99
CA ASP A 132 -20.05 3.79 -1.23
C ASP A 132 -19.04 4.69 -0.48
N SER A 133 -18.76 4.41 0.80
CA SER A 133 -17.74 5.14 1.55
C SER A 133 -16.34 4.95 0.96
N PHE A 134 -16.08 3.75 0.45
CA PHE A 134 -14.83 3.42 -0.22
C PHE A 134 -14.67 4.17 -1.55
N HIS A 135 -15.74 4.23 -2.35
CA HIS A 135 -15.76 5.00 -3.60
C HIS A 135 -15.46 6.48 -3.34
N GLU A 136 -16.14 7.11 -2.37
CA GLU A 136 -15.86 8.49 -1.98
C GLU A 136 -14.41 8.72 -1.57
N LYS A 137 -13.83 7.79 -0.81
CA LYS A 137 -12.41 7.87 -0.42
C LYS A 137 -11.48 7.86 -1.61
N ILE A 138 -11.64 6.85 -2.51
CA ILE A 138 -10.82 6.77 -3.72
C ILE A 138 -10.96 8.02 -4.55
N PHE A 139 -12.19 8.48 -4.75
CA PHE A 139 -12.48 9.67 -5.53
C PHE A 139 -11.76 10.89 -4.95
N LYS A 140 -11.84 11.12 -3.64
CA LYS A 140 -11.14 12.22 -2.96
C LYS A 140 -9.63 12.10 -3.14
N VAL A 141 -9.06 10.90 -2.96
CA VAL A 141 -7.62 10.67 -3.11
C VAL A 141 -7.16 10.90 -4.55
N ILE A 142 -7.91 10.43 -5.55
CA ILE A 142 -7.58 10.66 -6.96
C ILE A 142 -7.66 12.16 -7.30
N HIS A 143 -8.67 12.86 -6.81
CA HIS A 143 -8.83 14.29 -7.05
C HIS A 143 -7.74 15.11 -6.36
N SER A 144 -7.41 14.83 -5.11
CA SER A 144 -6.31 15.51 -4.42
C SER A 144 -4.97 15.27 -5.10
N THR A 145 -4.73 14.04 -5.55
CA THR A 145 -3.50 13.66 -6.25
C THR A 145 -3.38 14.32 -7.65
N LYS A 146 -4.52 14.56 -8.32
CA LYS A 146 -4.55 15.28 -9.61
C LYS A 146 -4.49 16.79 -9.49
N SER A 147 -4.97 17.35 -8.38
CA SER A 147 -4.89 18.79 -8.15
C SER A 147 -3.46 19.15 -7.76
N ASP A 148 -2.83 20.05 -8.53
CA ASP A 148 -1.44 20.55 -8.30
C ASP A 148 -1.27 21.29 -6.95
N THR A 149 -2.29 21.29 -6.07
CA THR A 149 -2.29 22.00 -4.78
C THR A 149 -1.56 21.27 -3.67
N GLU A 150 -1.41 19.94 -3.75
CA GLU A 150 -0.48 19.22 -2.89
C GLU A 150 0.83 19.06 -3.65
N VAL A 151 1.79 19.92 -3.33
CA VAL A 151 3.20 19.68 -3.66
C VAL A 151 3.52 18.33 -3.04
N ASP A 152 3.62 17.31 -3.88
CA ASP A 152 4.06 16.00 -3.46
C ASP A 152 5.42 16.18 -2.81
N THR A 153 5.44 16.14 -1.47
CA THR A 153 6.65 16.39 -0.67
C THR A 153 7.75 15.41 -1.05
N SER A 154 7.35 14.27 -1.64
CA SER A 154 8.27 13.27 -2.17
C SER A 154 8.95 13.74 -3.47
N THR A 155 8.24 14.40 -4.37
CA THR A 155 8.81 14.90 -5.63
C THR A 155 9.83 16.01 -5.36
N GLY A 156 9.52 16.96 -4.46
CA GLY A 156 10.47 18.02 -4.10
C GLY A 156 11.74 17.50 -3.41
N THR A 157 11.60 16.46 -2.60
CA THR A 157 12.73 15.77 -1.95
C THR A 157 13.55 14.98 -2.99
N MET A 158 12.90 14.30 -3.93
CA MET A 158 13.54 13.58 -5.02
C MET A 158 14.31 14.49 -5.96
N ASP A 159 13.74 15.66 -6.31
CA ASP A 159 14.41 16.67 -7.14
C ASP A 159 15.65 17.25 -6.46
N PHE A 160 15.61 17.45 -5.15
CA PHE A 160 16.79 17.86 -4.39
C PHE A 160 17.85 16.75 -4.36
N LEU A 161 17.44 15.51 -4.12
CA LEU A 161 18.34 14.35 -4.11
C LEU A 161 18.98 14.11 -5.48
N SER A 162 18.25 14.34 -6.57
CA SER A 162 18.76 14.14 -7.93
C SER A 162 19.94 15.07 -8.31
N LYS A 163 20.10 16.19 -7.59
CA LYS A 163 21.24 17.13 -7.77
C LYS A 163 22.50 16.68 -7.05
N LEU A 164 22.42 15.67 -6.20
CA LEU A 164 23.58 15.16 -5.47
C LEU A 164 24.39 14.15 -6.32
N PRO A 165 25.70 14.03 -6.08
CA PRO A 165 26.49 12.99 -6.72
C PRO A 165 25.96 11.58 -6.39
N GLN A 166 25.98 10.67 -7.35
CA GLN A 166 25.40 9.33 -7.22
C GLN A 166 25.92 8.54 -6.00
N TRP A 167 27.20 8.68 -5.67
CA TRP A 167 27.77 8.00 -4.50
C TRP A 167 27.13 8.46 -3.18
N LEU A 168 26.77 9.75 -3.08
CA LEU A 168 26.13 10.31 -1.90
C LEU A 168 24.66 9.86 -1.81
N ILE A 169 23.96 9.78 -2.95
CA ILE A 169 22.60 9.23 -3.03
C ILE A 169 22.61 7.78 -2.52
N ASN A 170 23.52 6.96 -3.03
CA ASN A 170 23.64 5.57 -2.63
C ASN A 170 23.90 5.43 -1.13
N LEU A 171 24.83 6.24 -0.58
CA LEU A 171 25.12 6.24 0.85
C LEU A 171 23.89 6.61 1.69
N LEU A 172 23.15 7.65 1.29
CA LEU A 172 21.94 8.07 2.00
C LEU A 172 20.84 6.97 1.96
N VAL A 173 20.63 6.37 0.80
CA VAL A 173 19.69 5.25 0.64
C VAL A 173 20.09 4.08 1.52
N ASP A 174 21.36 3.69 1.52
CA ASP A 174 21.85 2.59 2.38
C ASP A 174 21.65 2.87 3.86
N ILE A 175 21.90 4.11 4.30
CA ILE A 175 21.65 4.52 5.69
C ILE A 175 20.16 4.44 6.03
N VAL A 176 19.27 4.94 5.16
CA VAL A 176 17.82 4.89 5.38
C VAL A 176 17.35 3.44 5.44
N LEU A 177 17.77 2.58 4.50
CA LEU A 177 17.43 1.16 4.50
C LEU A 177 17.98 0.43 5.73
N TRP A 178 19.16 0.79 6.22
CA TRP A 178 19.74 0.23 7.41
C TRP A 178 18.97 0.64 8.68
N LEU A 179 18.55 1.91 8.78
CA LEU A 179 17.68 2.41 9.85
C LEU A 179 16.32 1.76 9.80
N ASP A 180 15.73 1.60 8.60
CA ASP A 180 14.43 0.96 8.42
C ASP A 180 14.45 -0.50 8.85
N LYS A 181 15.48 -1.27 8.48
CA LYS A 181 15.65 -2.65 8.96
C LYS A 181 15.66 -2.77 10.49
N ARG A 182 15.97 -1.68 11.21
CA ARG A 182 15.92 -1.60 12.68
C ARG A 182 14.61 -1.04 13.22
N GLY A 183 13.73 -0.54 12.35
CA GLY A 183 12.48 0.10 12.74
C GLY A 183 12.67 1.50 13.37
N TRP A 184 13.78 2.17 13.04
CA TRP A 184 14.11 3.50 13.57
C TRP A 184 13.69 4.65 12.66
N VAL A 185 13.21 4.34 11.46
CA VAL A 185 12.70 5.36 10.56
C VAL A 185 11.33 5.85 11.05
N PRO A 186 11.12 7.17 11.18
CA PRO A 186 9.83 7.73 11.55
C PRO A 186 8.70 7.31 10.61
N GLN A 187 7.50 7.11 11.16
CA GLN A 187 6.32 6.68 10.39
C GLN A 187 5.93 7.68 9.29
N SER A 188 6.28 8.96 9.44
CA SER A 188 6.08 9.99 8.42
C SER A 188 6.87 9.74 7.13
N ILE A 189 8.00 9.04 7.22
CA ILE A 189 8.84 8.67 6.08
C ILE A 189 8.41 7.31 5.52
N VAL A 190 8.17 6.33 6.41
CA VAL A 190 7.78 4.95 6.04
C VAL A 190 6.33 4.89 5.56
N GLY A 191 5.45 5.72 6.10
CA GLY A 191 4.01 5.71 5.79
C GLY A 191 3.67 6.17 4.37
N SER A 192 4.62 6.74 3.65
CA SER A 192 4.46 7.14 2.24
C SER A 192 4.95 6.08 1.24
N ASP A 193 5.58 4.99 1.71
CA ASP A 193 6.05 3.91 0.84
C ASP A 193 5.15 2.67 0.94
N PRO A 194 4.44 2.29 -0.13
CA PRO A 194 3.59 1.10 -0.14
C PRO A 194 4.38 -0.22 -0.18
N ASN A 195 5.69 -0.17 -0.44
CA ASN A 195 6.54 -1.35 -0.56
C ASN A 195 7.18 -1.79 0.76
N HIS A 196 6.89 -1.09 1.84
CA HIS A 196 7.29 -1.47 3.18
C HIS A 196 6.30 -2.38 3.88
#